data_d372f51c00d23f21e0001b6a4dedc532
#
_entry.id   d372f51c00d23f21e0001b6a4dedc532
#
_cell.length_a   1.000
_cell.length_b   1.000
_cell.length_c   1.000
_cell.angle_alpha   90.00
_cell.angle_beta   90.00
_cell.angle_gamma   90.00
#
_symmetry.space_group_name_H-M   'P 1'
#
loop_
_entity.id
_entity.type
_entity.pdbx_description
1 polymer ?
#
loop_
_entity_poly.entity_id
_entity_poly.type
_entity_poly.pdbx_seq_one_letter_code
_entity_poly.pdbx_strand_id
1 'polypeptide(L)'
;MNNEITHGKVHGWLNNSHTWHHSNGNHRVQSGAHGLSKILVVTSYPPRECGIATYSHDLIAALHEKFDQSFQMTICALETHDEKHAYQPPVEYVLNTEDVDDFIRVAERINQDIHLKLVLIQHEFGLLKKSYYFEHFLKLIEKPI
;
A
#
# COMPACT_ATOMS: atom_id res chain seq x y z
N MET A 1 44.93 -22.47 2.09
CA MET A 1 44.46 -21.07 2.03
C MET A 1 42.99 -21.13 1.70
N ASN A 2 42.14 -21.07 2.74
CA ASN A 2 40.69 -21.19 2.63
C ASN A 2 40.07 -19.81 2.60
N ASN A 3 39.37 -19.47 1.52
CA ASN A 3 38.53 -18.29 1.49
C ASN A 3 37.09 -18.73 1.76
N GLU A 4 36.62 -18.49 2.96
CA GLU A 4 35.21 -18.56 3.30
C GLU A 4 34.49 -17.28 2.84
N ILE A 5 33.53 -17.47 1.96
CA ILE A 5 32.58 -16.42 1.54
C ILE A 5 31.43 -16.45 2.54
N THR A 6 31.38 -15.45 3.41
CA THR A 6 30.27 -15.28 4.36
C THR A 6 29.01 -14.79 3.66
N HIS A 7 27.98 -15.63 3.65
CA HIS A 7 26.63 -15.25 3.22
C HIS A 7 26.02 -14.26 4.22
N GLY A 8 25.71 -13.06 3.73
CA GLY A 8 24.98 -12.05 4.47
C GLY A 8 23.55 -12.53 4.75
N LYS A 9 23.19 -12.56 6.03
CA LYS A 9 21.83 -12.87 6.50
C LYS A 9 20.89 -11.71 6.15
N VAL A 10 19.89 -12.00 5.33
CA VAL A 10 18.70 -11.14 5.17
C VAL A 10 17.90 -11.22 6.46
N HIS A 11 17.85 -10.14 7.23
CA HIS A 11 17.06 -10.07 8.45
C HIS A 11 15.57 -10.06 8.12
N GLY A 12 14.89 -11.12 8.56
CA GLY A 12 13.46 -11.24 8.47
C GLY A 12 12.73 -10.26 9.39
N TRP A 13 11.74 -9.59 8.84
CA TRP A 13 10.81 -8.73 9.56
C TRP A 13 9.67 -9.59 10.14
N LEU A 14 9.92 -10.22 11.29
CA LEU A 14 8.85 -10.84 12.08
C LEU A 14 9.20 -10.77 13.57
N ASN A 15 8.26 -10.20 14.31
CA ASN A 15 8.11 -10.24 15.77
C ASN A 15 9.11 -9.47 16.62
N ASN A 16 8.72 -8.28 17.04
CA ASN A 16 9.20 -7.73 18.28
C ASN A 16 8.01 -7.36 19.19
N SER A 17 7.62 -8.33 20.01
CA SER A 17 6.76 -8.11 21.17
C SER A 17 7.57 -7.42 22.25
N HIS A 18 7.56 -6.11 22.29
CA HIS A 18 8.07 -5.35 23.44
C HIS A 18 6.94 -5.06 24.39
N THR A 19 6.88 -5.83 25.46
CA THR A 19 6.11 -5.53 26.67
C THR A 19 6.74 -4.35 27.40
N TRP A 20 6.09 -3.20 27.34
CA TRP A 20 6.41 -2.08 28.23
C TRP A 20 5.40 -2.03 29.37
N HIS A 21 5.83 -2.44 30.54
CA HIS A 21 5.13 -2.13 31.78
C HIS A 21 5.47 -0.70 32.20
N HIS A 22 4.49 0.20 32.15
CA HIS A 22 4.46 1.35 33.04
C HIS A 22 3.05 1.61 33.52
N SER A 23 2.96 1.73 34.85
CA SER A 23 1.80 1.90 35.67
C SER A 23 1.29 3.33 35.69
N ASN A 24 -0.04 3.42 35.90
CA ASN A 24 -0.83 4.52 36.46
C ASN A 24 -1.15 5.74 35.59
N GLY A 25 -2.41 5.78 35.21
CA GLY A 25 -3.14 6.95 34.78
C GLY A 25 -4.49 6.56 34.21
N ASN A 26 -5.53 6.47 35.09
CA ASN A 26 -6.93 6.26 34.73
C ASN A 26 -7.41 7.38 33.78
N HIS A 27 -7.35 7.16 32.50
CA HIS A 27 -8.28 7.74 31.54
C HIS A 27 -8.78 6.62 30.65
N ARG A 28 -9.91 6.05 31.04
CA ARG A 28 -10.69 5.11 30.27
C ARG A 28 -11.33 5.89 29.10
N VAL A 29 -10.57 6.20 28.08
CA VAL A 29 -11.12 6.53 26.77
C VAL A 29 -11.72 5.24 26.26
N GLN A 30 -13.04 5.15 26.26
CA GLN A 30 -13.74 4.14 25.49
C GLN A 30 -13.43 4.43 24.02
N SER A 31 -12.37 3.83 23.51
CA SER A 31 -12.14 3.73 22.08
C SER A 31 -13.22 2.80 21.54
N GLY A 32 -14.31 3.39 21.06
CA GLY A 32 -15.19 2.71 20.11
C GLY A 32 -14.29 2.13 19.03
N ALA A 33 -14.58 0.91 18.57
CA ALA A 33 -13.84 0.18 17.57
C ALA A 33 -13.94 0.87 16.18
N HIS A 34 -13.47 2.11 16.11
CA HIS A 34 -13.26 2.81 14.86
C HIS A 34 -11.82 2.47 14.43
N GLY A 35 -11.69 1.55 13.45
CA GLY A 35 -10.40 1.26 12.84
C GLY A 35 -9.72 2.56 12.37
N LEU A 36 -8.40 2.58 12.31
CA LEU A 36 -7.65 3.73 11.79
C LEU A 36 -8.15 4.09 10.38
N SER A 37 -8.21 5.39 10.09
CA SER A 37 -8.47 5.88 8.73
C SER A 37 -7.41 5.34 7.77
N LYS A 38 -7.84 4.89 6.58
CA LYS A 38 -6.94 4.35 5.57
C LYS A 38 -6.61 5.41 4.52
N ILE A 39 -5.36 5.36 4.04
CA ILE A 39 -4.89 6.06 2.85
C ILE A 39 -4.45 4.99 1.84
N LEU A 40 -5.05 5.00 0.66
CA LEU A 40 -4.68 4.11 -0.43
C LEU A 40 -3.64 4.78 -1.33
N VAL A 41 -2.55 4.09 -1.61
CA VAL A 41 -1.57 4.52 -2.61
C VAL A 41 -1.70 3.63 -3.85
N VAL A 42 -2.04 4.23 -4.98
CA VAL A 42 -2.09 3.57 -6.29
C VAL A 42 -0.74 3.75 -6.97
N THR A 43 0.01 2.67 -7.12
CA THR A 43 1.42 2.72 -7.57
C THR A 43 1.93 1.34 -8.02
N SER A 44 3.10 1.31 -8.66
CA SER A 44 3.91 0.09 -8.72
C SER A 44 4.47 -0.23 -7.33
N TYR A 45 4.49 -1.52 -6.97
CA TYR A 45 4.95 -1.96 -5.66
C TYR A 45 5.72 -3.28 -5.73
N PRO A 46 6.69 -3.54 -4.82
CA PRO A 46 7.37 -4.84 -4.77
C PRO A 46 6.37 -6.01 -4.59
N PRO A 47 6.64 -7.17 -5.20
CA PRO A 47 7.92 -7.62 -5.75
C PRO A 47 8.24 -7.19 -7.21
N ARG A 48 7.46 -6.27 -7.78
CA ARG A 48 7.82 -5.70 -9.08
C ARG A 48 9.17 -4.98 -8.99
N GLU A 49 10.11 -5.35 -9.87
CA GLU A 49 11.46 -4.77 -9.91
C GLU A 49 11.50 -3.54 -10.82
N CYS A 50 11.19 -2.36 -10.28
CA CYS A 50 11.36 -1.08 -10.96
C CYS A 50 11.62 0.06 -9.97
N GLY A 51 12.20 1.17 -10.46
CA GLY A 51 12.56 2.31 -9.62
C GLY A 51 11.38 2.92 -8.85
N ILE A 52 10.18 2.92 -9.45
CA ILE A 52 8.97 3.43 -8.80
C ILE A 52 8.51 2.51 -7.68
N ALA A 53 8.56 1.18 -7.88
CA ALA A 53 8.20 0.24 -6.83
C ALA A 53 9.12 0.39 -5.62
N THR A 54 10.44 0.55 -5.84
CA THR A 54 11.40 0.81 -4.76
C THR A 54 11.10 2.13 -4.05
N TYR A 55 10.91 3.21 -4.83
CA TYR A 55 10.58 4.53 -4.27
C TYR A 55 9.28 4.49 -3.46
N SER A 56 8.24 3.84 -3.98
CA SER A 56 6.95 3.72 -3.29
C SER A 56 7.07 2.96 -1.97
N HIS A 57 7.84 1.88 -1.97
CA HIS A 57 8.13 1.11 -0.75
C HIS A 57 8.81 1.98 0.30
N ASP A 58 9.87 2.72 -0.07
CA ASP A 58 10.63 3.55 0.85
C ASP A 58 9.79 4.73 1.37
N LEU A 59 9.01 5.36 0.49
CA LEU A 59 8.09 6.43 0.88
C LEU A 59 7.06 5.95 1.90
N ILE A 60 6.44 4.81 1.64
CA ILE A 60 5.41 4.24 2.52
C ILE A 60 6.02 3.81 3.85
N ALA A 61 7.21 3.23 3.85
CA ALA A 61 7.94 2.89 5.07
C ALA A 61 8.24 4.14 5.93
N ALA A 62 8.70 5.22 5.31
CA ALA A 62 8.97 6.48 5.99
C ALA A 62 7.70 7.15 6.54
N LEU A 63 6.59 7.10 5.80
CA LEU A 63 5.30 7.61 6.27
C LEU A 63 4.77 6.76 7.43
N HIS A 64 4.89 5.45 7.36
CA HIS A 64 4.51 4.55 8.43
C HIS A 64 5.31 4.81 9.70
N GLU A 65 6.64 4.92 9.59
CA GLU A 65 7.51 5.24 10.73
C GLU A 65 7.09 6.53 11.44
N LYS A 66 6.71 7.54 10.65
CA LYS A 66 6.36 8.86 11.20
C LYS A 66 4.92 8.96 11.72
N PHE A 67 3.97 8.22 11.15
CA PHE A 67 2.54 8.42 11.35
C PHE A 67 1.74 7.14 11.64
N ASP A 68 2.39 6.05 12.06
CA ASP A 68 1.80 4.72 12.20
C ASP A 68 0.51 4.67 13.03
N GLN A 69 0.38 5.58 13.99
CA GLN A 69 -0.78 5.69 14.89
C GLN A 69 -1.88 6.63 14.40
N SER A 70 -1.65 7.33 13.29
CA SER A 70 -2.58 8.34 12.77
C SER A 70 -3.49 7.77 11.67
N PHE A 71 -2.93 6.92 10.81
CA PHE A 71 -3.65 6.28 9.72
C PHE A 71 -2.92 5.00 9.26
N GLN A 72 -3.65 4.16 8.55
CA GLN A 72 -3.12 2.96 7.93
C GLN A 72 -2.85 3.23 6.45
N MET A 73 -1.64 2.91 5.98
CA MET A 73 -1.32 2.92 4.55
C MET A 73 -1.70 1.57 3.94
N THR A 74 -2.38 1.60 2.80
CA THR A 74 -2.69 0.42 2.00
C THR A 74 -2.35 0.68 0.53
N ILE A 75 -2.12 -0.35 -0.24
CA ILE A 75 -1.60 -0.25 -1.61
C ILE A 75 -2.59 -0.84 -2.59
N CYS A 76 -2.77 -0.14 -3.71
CA CYS A 76 -3.27 -0.69 -4.95
C CYS A 76 -2.09 -0.87 -5.91
N ALA A 77 -1.62 -2.09 -6.07
CA ALA A 77 -0.50 -2.41 -6.94
C ALA A 77 -0.93 -2.42 -8.41
N LEU A 78 -0.16 -1.75 -9.27
CA LEU A 78 -0.41 -1.71 -10.70
C LEU A 78 0.29 -2.89 -11.39
N GLU A 79 -0.46 -3.63 -12.21
CA GLU A 79 0.03 -4.76 -13.00
C GLU A 79 -0.33 -4.61 -14.49
N THR A 80 0.26 -5.48 -15.29
CA THR A 80 -0.13 -5.75 -16.69
C THR A 80 -0.58 -7.20 -16.84
N HIS A 81 -1.03 -7.61 -18.02
CA HIS A 81 -1.36 -9.02 -18.28
C HIS A 81 -0.14 -9.94 -18.15
N ASP A 82 1.02 -9.45 -18.56
CA ASP A 82 2.25 -10.24 -18.64
C ASP A 82 3.07 -10.21 -17.35
N GLU A 83 2.86 -9.22 -16.49
CA GLU A 83 3.59 -9.06 -15.22
C GLU A 83 2.64 -9.16 -14.03
N LYS A 84 2.44 -10.39 -13.55
CA LYS A 84 1.63 -10.68 -12.36
C LYS A 84 2.52 -11.12 -11.20
N HIS A 85 2.21 -10.62 -10.01
CA HIS A 85 3.00 -10.88 -8.83
C HIS A 85 2.15 -11.39 -7.65
N ALA A 86 2.77 -12.17 -6.76
CA ALA A 86 2.15 -12.57 -5.50
C ALA A 86 2.43 -11.51 -4.42
N TYR A 87 1.53 -10.56 -4.28
CA TYR A 87 1.67 -9.49 -3.30
C TYR A 87 1.37 -9.95 -1.88
N GLN A 88 2.02 -9.30 -0.94
CA GLN A 88 1.78 -9.43 0.50
C GLN A 88 1.26 -8.11 1.08
N PRO A 89 0.68 -8.10 2.27
CA PRO A 89 0.34 -6.84 2.95
C PRO A 89 1.55 -5.89 2.97
N PRO A 90 1.34 -4.60 2.77
CA PRO A 90 0.07 -3.85 2.83
C PRO A 90 -0.71 -3.74 1.50
N VAL A 91 -0.44 -4.57 0.49
CA VAL A 91 -1.21 -4.56 -0.77
C VAL A 91 -2.59 -5.18 -0.54
N GLU A 92 -3.65 -4.37 -0.68
CA GLU A 92 -5.04 -4.81 -0.56
C GLU A 92 -5.76 -4.89 -1.91
N TYR A 93 -5.28 -4.15 -2.90
CA TYR A 93 -5.85 -4.10 -4.24
C TYR A 93 -4.77 -4.34 -5.28
N VAL A 94 -5.15 -4.99 -6.36
CA VAL A 94 -4.32 -5.14 -7.56
C VAL A 94 -5.14 -4.64 -8.73
N LEU A 95 -4.56 -3.79 -9.57
CA LEU A 95 -5.19 -3.20 -10.75
C LEU A 95 -4.41 -3.58 -12.01
N ASN A 96 -5.05 -4.35 -12.88
CA ASN A 96 -4.52 -4.60 -14.22
C ASN A 96 -4.78 -3.37 -15.10
N THR A 97 -3.71 -2.67 -15.48
CA THR A 97 -3.78 -1.42 -16.24
C THR A 97 -4.17 -1.60 -17.71
N GLU A 98 -4.32 -2.85 -18.18
CA GLU A 98 -4.71 -3.18 -19.55
C GLU A 98 -6.18 -3.64 -19.66
N ASP A 99 -6.86 -3.81 -18.53
CA ASP A 99 -8.23 -4.29 -18.45
C ASP A 99 -9.17 -3.20 -17.90
N VAL A 100 -10.10 -2.71 -18.74
CA VAL A 100 -11.05 -1.66 -18.34
C VAL A 100 -12.01 -2.11 -17.25
N ASP A 101 -12.42 -3.37 -17.26
CA ASP A 101 -13.35 -3.91 -16.26
C ASP A 101 -12.68 -3.98 -14.89
N ASP A 102 -11.36 -4.15 -14.87
CA ASP A 102 -10.60 -4.11 -13.62
C ASP A 102 -10.55 -2.72 -12.99
N PHE A 103 -10.43 -1.66 -13.80
CA PHE A 103 -10.55 -0.30 -13.31
C PHE A 103 -11.90 -0.04 -12.65
N ILE A 104 -12.99 -0.49 -13.26
CA ILE A 104 -14.35 -0.33 -12.72
C ILE A 104 -14.46 -1.09 -11.39
N ARG A 105 -14.07 -2.37 -11.37
CA ARG A 105 -14.15 -3.22 -10.18
C ARG A 105 -13.32 -2.69 -9.01
N VAL A 106 -12.12 -2.18 -9.29
CA VAL A 106 -11.26 -1.62 -8.24
C VAL A 106 -11.84 -0.30 -7.73
N ALA A 107 -12.36 0.58 -8.59
CA ALA A 107 -13.01 1.81 -8.17
C ALA A 107 -14.23 1.56 -7.27
N GLU A 108 -15.08 0.59 -7.63
CA GLU A 108 -16.23 0.19 -6.80
C GLU A 108 -15.79 -0.29 -5.41
N ARG A 109 -14.77 -1.15 -5.32
CA ARG A 109 -14.23 -1.62 -4.04
C ARG A 109 -13.64 -0.49 -3.21
N ILE A 110 -12.94 0.47 -3.82
CA ILE A 110 -12.42 1.68 -3.18
C ILE A 110 -13.57 2.49 -2.57
N ASN A 111 -14.64 2.71 -3.33
CA ASN A 111 -15.78 3.49 -2.88
C ASN A 111 -16.53 2.83 -1.71
N GLN A 112 -16.62 1.50 -1.70
CA GLN A 112 -17.25 0.72 -0.64
C GLN A 112 -16.46 0.68 0.67
N ASP A 113 -15.15 0.92 0.65
CA ASP A 113 -14.34 0.93 1.88
C ASP A 113 -14.59 2.21 2.69
N ILE A 114 -15.38 2.07 3.75
CA ILE A 114 -15.76 3.19 4.63
C ILE A 114 -14.60 3.77 5.44
N HIS A 115 -13.54 3.00 5.63
CA HIS A 115 -12.33 3.42 6.34
C HIS A 115 -11.37 4.20 5.44
N LEU A 116 -11.48 4.04 4.13
CA LEU A 116 -10.66 4.74 3.17
C LEU A 116 -11.07 6.21 3.07
N LYS A 117 -10.11 7.11 3.34
CA LYS A 117 -10.35 8.57 3.41
C LYS A 117 -9.62 9.36 2.33
N LEU A 118 -8.59 8.79 1.72
CA LEU A 118 -7.78 9.44 0.71
C LEU A 118 -7.20 8.42 -0.26
N VAL A 119 -7.19 8.74 -1.54
CA VAL A 119 -6.48 7.99 -2.57
C VAL A 119 -5.31 8.84 -3.08
N LEU A 120 -4.11 8.36 -2.92
CA LEU A 120 -2.88 8.94 -3.45
C LEU A 120 -2.50 8.20 -4.72
N ILE A 121 -2.37 8.90 -5.84
CA ILE A 121 -2.01 8.29 -7.11
C ILE A 121 -0.60 8.70 -7.50
N GLN A 122 0.29 7.74 -7.55
CA GLN A 122 1.62 7.90 -8.10
C GLN A 122 1.57 7.62 -9.60
N HIS A 123 1.36 8.67 -10.38
CA HIS A 123 1.20 8.54 -11.83
C HIS A 123 2.55 8.26 -12.49
N GLU A 124 2.59 7.16 -13.26
CA GLU A 124 3.70 6.84 -14.15
C GLU A 124 3.19 6.68 -15.59
N PHE A 125 3.77 7.43 -16.51
CA PHE A 125 3.39 7.42 -17.93
C PHE A 125 3.59 6.03 -18.59
N GLY A 126 4.56 5.26 -18.11
CA GLY A 126 4.85 3.92 -18.63
C GLY A 126 3.81 2.86 -18.31
N LEU A 127 3.15 2.95 -17.15
CA LEU A 127 2.17 1.97 -16.67
C LEU A 127 0.75 2.28 -17.10
N LEU A 128 0.39 3.55 -17.15
CA LEU A 128 -0.95 4.00 -17.48
C LEU A 128 -1.00 4.43 -18.97
N LYS A 129 -0.51 3.57 -19.86
CA LYS A 129 -0.42 3.83 -21.31
C LYS A 129 -1.77 4.17 -21.95
N LYS A 130 -2.87 3.59 -21.44
CA LYS A 130 -4.22 3.88 -21.90
C LYS A 130 -4.83 4.99 -21.04
N SER A 131 -4.45 6.25 -21.31
CA SER A 131 -4.90 7.43 -20.56
C SER A 131 -6.43 7.49 -20.37
N TYR A 132 -7.21 7.02 -21.35
CA TYR A 132 -8.66 6.96 -21.28
C TYR A 132 -9.19 6.09 -20.13
N TYR A 133 -8.60 4.92 -19.88
CA TYR A 133 -9.03 4.06 -18.76
C TYR A 133 -8.70 4.72 -17.42
N PHE A 134 -7.54 5.35 -17.34
CA PHE A 134 -7.14 6.08 -16.15
C PHE A 134 -8.03 7.29 -15.85
N GLU A 135 -8.35 8.09 -16.87
CA GLU A 135 -9.30 9.20 -16.72
C GLU A 135 -10.67 8.72 -16.26
N HIS A 136 -11.14 7.60 -16.80
CA HIS A 136 -12.40 6.98 -16.39
C HIS A 136 -12.34 6.54 -14.93
N PHE A 137 -11.27 5.89 -14.53
CA PHE A 137 -11.02 5.48 -13.15
C PHE A 137 -11.07 6.66 -12.17
N LEU A 138 -10.41 7.77 -12.50
CA LEU A 138 -10.44 8.99 -11.67
C LEU A 138 -11.86 9.54 -11.49
N LYS A 139 -12.70 9.43 -12.51
CA LYS A 139 -14.11 9.87 -12.46
C LYS A 139 -15.00 8.93 -11.66
N LEU A 140 -14.64 7.66 -11.55
CA LEU A 140 -15.39 6.66 -10.79
C LEU A 140 -15.08 6.70 -9.29
N ILE A 141 -13.91 7.19 -8.90
CA ILE A 141 -13.53 7.29 -7.49
C ILE A 141 -14.30 8.43 -6.83
N GLU A 142 -15.05 8.11 -5.78
CA GLU A 142 -15.82 9.06 -4.96
C GLU A 142 -15.05 9.57 -3.73
N LYS A 143 -13.86 9.04 -3.49
CA LYS A 143 -12.99 9.47 -2.40
C LYS A 143 -12.14 10.67 -2.82
N PRO A 144 -11.68 11.51 -1.90
CA PRO A 144 -10.67 12.52 -2.18
C PRO A 144 -9.42 11.91 -2.82
N ILE A 145 -8.92 12.54 -3.89
CA ILE A 145 -7.71 12.13 -4.62
C ILE A 145 -6.66 13.23 -4.49
#